data_c094b0ae60aab21be0c7bcd01380168c
#
_entry.id   c094b0ae60aab21be0c7bcd01380168c
#
_cell.length_a   1.000
_cell.length_b   1.000
_cell.length_c   1.000
_cell.angle_alpha   90.00
_cell.angle_beta   90.00
_cell.angle_gamma   90.00
#
_symmetry.space_group_name_H-M   'P 1'
#
loop_
_entity.id
_entity.type
_entity.pdbx_description
1 polymer ?
#
loop_
_entity_poly.entity_id
_entity_poly.type
_entity_poly.pdbx_seq_one_letter_code
_entity_poly.pdbx_strand_id
1 'polypeptide(L)'
;MNDETFLQERVEVIATFGLGHRPCQPVRFRRASGREIEVKELGLRHPFNSGSKTVHIFDVTDGGADYRLEFDSERLTWHLTMEADHYD
;
A
#
# COMPACT_ATOMS: atom_id res chain seq x y z
N MET A 1 -3.82 -19.13 -11.45
CA MET A 1 -5.01 -18.44 -10.94
C MET A 1 -4.59 -17.45 -9.87
N ASN A 2 -5.02 -16.20 -9.99
CA ASN A 2 -4.72 -15.20 -8.98
C ASN A 2 -5.73 -15.28 -7.84
N ASP A 3 -5.23 -15.44 -6.63
CA ASP A 3 -6.07 -15.41 -5.45
C ASP A 3 -6.08 -13.98 -4.89
N GLU A 4 -6.58 -13.05 -5.73
CA GLU A 4 -6.69 -11.66 -5.33
C GLU A 4 -7.96 -11.45 -4.52
N THR A 5 -7.80 -10.78 -3.39
CA THR A 5 -8.91 -10.38 -2.55
C THR A 5 -8.94 -8.86 -2.50
N PHE A 6 -10.07 -8.28 -2.86
CA PHE A 6 -10.24 -6.83 -2.82
C PHE A 6 -10.86 -6.40 -1.51
N LEU A 7 -10.34 -5.32 -0.96
CA LEU A 7 -10.63 -4.90 0.41
C LEU A 7 -10.83 -3.38 0.46
N GLN A 8 -11.37 -2.92 1.58
CA GLN A 8 -11.37 -1.50 1.95
C GLN A 8 -11.04 -1.42 3.42
N GLU A 9 -9.86 -1.86 3.77
CA GLU A 9 -9.46 -1.94 5.16
C GLU A 9 -8.58 -0.76 5.54
N ARG A 10 -9.00 0.00 6.56
CA ARG A 10 -8.16 1.06 7.09
C ARG A 10 -6.97 0.47 7.82
N VAL A 11 -5.77 0.96 7.52
CA VAL A 11 -4.53 0.44 8.12
C VAL A 11 -3.68 1.59 8.63
N GLU A 12 -2.81 1.27 9.59
CA GLU A 12 -1.76 2.19 10.02
C GLU A 12 -0.51 1.89 9.23
N VAL A 13 0.19 2.92 8.78
CA VAL A 13 1.38 2.74 7.94
C VAL A 13 2.52 3.55 8.51
N ILE A 14 3.69 2.92 8.56
CA ILE A 14 4.94 3.62 8.76
C ILE A 14 5.55 3.80 7.39
N ALA A 15 5.79 5.05 7.02
CA ALA A 15 6.35 5.39 5.72
C ALA A 15 7.50 6.35 5.91
N THR A 16 8.45 6.29 4.99
CA THR A 16 9.51 7.28 4.92
C THR A 16 9.16 8.30 3.86
N PHE A 17 9.45 9.56 4.17
CA PHE A 17 9.35 10.66 3.22
C PHE A 17 10.75 11.23 3.04
N GLY A 18 11.18 11.37 1.80
CA GLY A 18 12.53 11.80 1.55
C GLY A 18 12.71 12.41 0.18
N LEU A 19 13.96 12.53 -0.21
CA LEU A 19 14.34 13.10 -1.48
C LEU A 19 14.52 12.01 -2.52
N GLY A 20 14.49 12.41 -3.80
CA GLY A 20 14.82 11.51 -4.89
C GLY A 20 13.61 10.90 -5.56
N HIS A 21 13.79 9.73 -6.13
CA HIS A 21 12.78 9.07 -6.96
C HIS A 21 11.61 8.49 -6.18
N ARG A 22 11.78 8.31 -4.88
CA ARG A 22 10.75 7.72 -4.02
C ARG A 22 10.49 8.63 -2.84
N PRO A 23 9.74 9.73 -3.06
CA PRO A 23 9.49 10.71 -2.01
C PRO A 23 8.63 10.19 -0.87
N CYS A 24 7.84 9.13 -1.11
CA CYS A 24 7.04 8.48 -0.08
C CYS A 24 7.16 6.98 -0.27
N GLN A 25 7.52 6.26 0.79
CA GLN A 25 7.77 4.84 0.69
C GLN A 25 7.24 4.13 1.93
N PRO A 26 6.17 3.33 1.81
CA PRO A 26 5.67 2.55 2.94
C PRO A 26 6.69 1.46 3.30
N VAL A 27 7.00 1.32 4.59
CA VAL A 27 7.96 0.32 5.06
C VAL A 27 7.32 -0.75 5.91
N ARG A 28 6.20 -0.45 6.55
CA ARG A 28 5.46 -1.40 7.38
C ARG A 28 4.03 -0.93 7.54
N PHE A 29 3.09 -1.87 7.60
CA PHE A 29 1.72 -1.50 7.92
C PHE A 29 1.10 -2.49 8.89
N ARG A 30 0.14 -2.01 9.67
CA ARG A 30 -0.61 -2.80 10.64
C ARG A 30 -2.05 -2.91 10.21
N ARG A 31 -2.54 -4.13 10.14
CA ARG A 31 -3.92 -4.41 9.76
C ARG A 31 -4.86 -4.21 10.95
N ALA A 32 -6.16 -4.14 10.65
CA ALA A 32 -7.20 -4.00 11.68
C ALA A 32 -7.15 -5.14 12.70
N SER A 33 -6.69 -6.31 12.30
CA SER A 33 -6.50 -7.47 13.19
C SER A 33 -5.34 -7.30 14.17
N GLY A 34 -4.50 -6.31 13.96
CA GLY A 34 -3.27 -6.13 14.73
C GLY A 34 -2.04 -6.75 14.06
N ARG A 35 -2.23 -7.49 12.98
CA ARG A 35 -1.12 -8.10 12.27
C ARG A 35 -0.27 -7.04 11.58
N GLU A 36 1.04 -7.12 11.79
CA GLU A 36 2.00 -6.22 11.16
C GLU A 36 2.67 -6.90 9.98
N ILE A 37 2.80 -6.15 8.90
CA ILE A 37 3.40 -6.64 7.66
C ILE A 37 4.55 -5.72 7.29
N GLU A 38 5.73 -6.30 7.10
CA GLU A 38 6.91 -5.56 6.63
C GLU A 38 6.94 -5.55 5.11
N VAL A 39 7.14 -4.36 4.55
CA VAL A 39 7.30 -4.22 3.10
C VAL A 39 8.74 -4.55 2.76
N LYS A 40 8.93 -5.65 2.05
CA LYS A 40 10.25 -6.08 1.59
C LYS A 40 10.63 -5.37 0.29
N GLU A 41 9.63 -5.12 -0.54
CA GLU A 41 9.87 -4.55 -1.85
C GLU A 41 8.68 -3.71 -2.28
N LEU A 42 8.97 -2.56 -2.86
CA LEU A 42 7.96 -1.71 -3.49
C LEU A 42 8.01 -1.98 -4.99
N GLY A 43 6.91 -2.49 -5.53
CA GLY A 43 6.80 -2.76 -6.95
C GLY A 43 6.46 -1.51 -7.73
N LEU A 44 5.19 -1.16 -7.77
CA LEU A 44 4.71 -0.01 -8.52
C LEU A 44 4.13 1.04 -7.60
N ARG A 45 4.38 2.29 -7.96
CA ARG A 45 3.72 3.42 -7.32
C ARG A 45 3.12 4.30 -8.42
N HIS A 46 1.85 4.59 -8.32
CA HIS A 46 1.21 5.48 -9.29
C HIS A 46 0.12 6.30 -8.62
N PRO A 47 -0.04 7.56 -9.04
CA PRO A 47 -1.14 8.38 -8.56
C PRO A 47 -2.42 8.04 -9.32
N PHE A 48 -3.54 8.21 -8.66
CA PHE A 48 -4.85 8.08 -9.26
C PHE A 48 -5.66 9.31 -8.89
N ASN A 49 -6.15 10.01 -9.91
CA ASN A 49 -6.96 11.22 -9.71
C ASN A 49 -8.43 10.88 -9.86
N SER A 50 -9.21 11.27 -8.85
CA SER A 50 -10.66 11.12 -8.88
C SER A 50 -11.25 12.48 -8.54
N GLY A 51 -11.70 13.19 -9.56
CA GLY A 51 -12.17 14.56 -9.40
C GLY A 51 -11.03 15.46 -8.97
N SER A 52 -11.21 16.17 -7.85
CA SER A 52 -10.18 17.04 -7.27
C SER A 52 -9.26 16.31 -6.29
N LYS A 53 -9.45 15.00 -6.13
CA LYS A 53 -8.75 14.19 -5.14
C LYS A 53 -7.68 13.34 -5.80
N THR A 54 -6.51 13.29 -5.16
CA THR A 54 -5.41 12.43 -5.59
C THR A 54 -5.19 11.33 -4.56
N VAL A 55 -5.19 10.10 -5.03
CA VAL A 55 -4.87 8.93 -4.23
C VAL A 55 -3.59 8.33 -4.79
N HIS A 56 -2.65 8.03 -3.91
CA HIS A 56 -1.38 7.41 -4.30
C HIS A 56 -1.47 5.92 -4.05
N ILE A 57 -1.21 5.14 -5.08
CA ILE A 57 -1.33 3.68 -5.03
C ILE A 57 0.06 3.07 -5.01
N PHE A 58 0.28 2.16 -4.06
CA PHE A 58 1.56 1.48 -3.88
C PHE A 58 1.32 -0.02 -3.92
N ASP A 59 1.94 -0.70 -4.88
CA ASP A 59 1.94 -2.16 -4.91
C ASP A 59 3.22 -2.64 -4.23
N VAL A 60 3.05 -3.40 -3.15
CA VAL A 60 4.16 -3.83 -2.29
C VAL A 60 4.08 -5.33 -2.06
N THR A 61 5.19 -5.91 -1.60
CA THR A 61 5.20 -7.32 -1.21
C THR A 61 6.00 -7.50 0.09
N ASP A 62 5.59 -8.49 0.88
CA ASP A 62 6.37 -8.92 2.04
C ASP A 62 7.20 -10.17 1.74
N GLY A 63 7.21 -10.62 0.47
CA GLY A 63 7.90 -11.81 0.04
C GLY A 63 6.99 -13.03 -0.07
N GLY A 64 5.92 -13.08 0.69
CA GLY A 64 4.94 -14.17 0.66
C GLY A 64 3.60 -13.78 0.09
N ALA A 65 3.28 -12.49 0.13
CA ALA A 65 2.03 -11.97 -0.39
C ALA A 65 2.26 -10.60 -1.01
N ASP A 66 1.38 -10.24 -1.92
CA ASP A 66 1.36 -8.93 -2.54
C ASP A 66 0.19 -8.13 -1.99
N TYR A 67 0.40 -6.84 -1.83
CA TYR A 67 -0.60 -5.95 -1.25
C TYR A 67 -0.67 -4.66 -2.05
N ARG A 68 -1.87 -4.09 -2.11
CA ARG A 68 -2.04 -2.75 -2.65
C ARG A 68 -2.46 -1.83 -1.52
N LEU A 69 -1.66 -0.79 -1.30
CA LEU A 69 -1.94 0.25 -0.32
C LEU A 69 -2.32 1.53 -1.06
N GLU A 70 -3.34 2.22 -0.56
CA GLU A 70 -3.77 3.48 -1.13
C GLU A 70 -3.67 4.57 -0.06
N PHE A 71 -2.96 5.63 -0.40
CA PHE A 71 -2.79 6.79 0.46
C PHE A 71 -3.58 7.97 -0.07
N ASP A 72 -4.53 8.43 0.73
CA ASP A 72 -5.30 9.64 0.45
C ASP A 72 -4.57 10.81 1.09
N SER A 73 -3.90 11.62 0.29
CA SER A 73 -3.09 12.72 0.81
C SER A 73 -3.91 13.88 1.35
N GLU A 74 -5.19 13.97 0.98
CA GLU A 74 -6.08 15.00 1.50
C GLU A 74 -6.51 14.66 2.93
N ARG A 75 -6.87 13.40 3.17
CA ARG A 75 -7.32 12.93 4.49
C ARG A 75 -6.22 12.36 5.34
N LEU A 76 -5.05 12.14 4.74
CA LEU A 76 -3.89 11.51 5.39
C LEU A 76 -4.23 10.12 5.92
N THR A 77 -4.95 9.34 5.11
CA THR A 77 -5.37 8.00 5.48
C THR A 77 -4.83 6.97 4.53
N TRP A 78 -4.58 5.78 5.07
CA TRP A 78 -4.13 4.64 4.29
C TRP A 78 -5.18 3.54 4.33
N HIS A 79 -5.36 2.88 3.19
CA HIS A 79 -6.23 1.71 3.08
C HIS A 79 -5.49 0.59 2.38
N LEU A 80 -5.71 -0.63 2.89
CA LEU A 80 -5.32 -1.84 2.17
C LEU A 80 -6.49 -2.20 1.26
N THR A 81 -6.24 -2.23 -0.04
CA THR A 81 -7.31 -2.41 -1.01
C THR A 81 -7.21 -3.72 -1.80
N MET A 82 -6.11 -4.43 -1.68
CA MET A 82 -5.96 -5.73 -2.33
C MET A 82 -4.88 -6.54 -1.64
N GLU A 83 -5.10 -7.84 -1.53
CA GLU A 83 -4.06 -8.78 -1.17
C GLU A 83 -4.12 -10.00 -2.07
N ALA A 84 -2.97 -10.58 -2.36
CA ALA A 84 -2.83 -11.73 -3.23
C ALA A 84 -1.60 -12.52 -2.85
N ASP A 85 -1.58 -13.80 -3.19
CA ASP A 85 -0.37 -14.58 -3.03
C ASP A 85 0.71 -14.07 -3.98
N HIS A 86 1.95 -14.09 -3.52
CA HIS A 86 3.08 -13.65 -4.34
C HIS A 86 3.57 -14.83 -5.18
N TYR A 87 3.57 -14.66 -6.49
CA TYR A 87 4.10 -15.66 -7.41
C TYR A 87 5.36 -15.11 -8.07
N ASP A 88 6.40 -15.92 -8.06
CA ASP A 88 7.66 -15.59 -8.72
C ASP A 88 7.58 -15.84 -10.23
#